data_4bf9e03fa3b48bac4d1731a10c5aaf94
#
_entry.id   4bf9e03fa3b48bac4d1731a10c5aaf94
#
_cell.length_a   1.000
_cell.length_b   1.000
_cell.length_c   1.000
_cell.angle_alpha   90.00
_cell.angle_beta   90.00
_cell.angle_gamma   90.00
#
_symmetry.space_group_name_H-M   'P 1'
#
loop_
_entity.id
_entity.type
_entity.pdbx_description
1 polymer ?
#
loop_
_entity_poly.entity_id
_entity_poly.type
_entity_poly.pdbx_seq_one_letter_code
_entity_poly.pdbx_strand_id
1 'polypeptide(L)'
;MSDDELKAEYVSRYDEILAPLASRLGDFLANTVKGLPRVDRVAARAKSPDRFMAKARKEIDGVRKYTRPLTQIQDQVGARVITFYLDDVAAASARVEEYFRPIEARAVIPDSESEFGYVGKHYILAVPEDVYPEDEESVRRMPKFFELQVKTLFQHAWSEAGHDLAYKPATPLSSLQKRQLAFTAAQAWGADQIFDALSRELLAPQNQ
;
A
#
# COMPACT_ATOMS: atom_id res chain seq x y z
N MET A 1 19.93 21.14 -1.37
CA MET A 1 19.53 20.63 -0.05
C MET A 1 20.39 19.40 0.25
N SER A 2 21.14 19.43 1.32
CA SER A 2 21.92 18.28 1.80
C SER A 2 20.98 17.17 2.33
N ASP A 3 21.53 15.98 2.57
CA ASP A 3 20.76 14.89 3.14
C ASP A 3 20.28 15.18 4.57
N ASP A 4 21.07 15.91 5.35
CA ASP A 4 20.71 16.30 6.72
C ASP A 4 19.58 17.34 6.73
N GLU A 5 19.66 18.34 5.85
CA GLU A 5 18.58 19.33 5.65
C GLU A 5 17.28 18.64 5.17
N LEU A 6 17.39 17.70 4.23
CA LEU A 6 16.25 16.93 3.73
C LEU A 6 15.61 16.09 4.85
N LYS A 7 16.45 15.44 5.69
CA LYS A 7 15.97 14.65 6.81
C LYS A 7 15.27 15.52 7.85
N ALA A 8 15.85 16.64 8.22
CA ALA A 8 15.26 17.58 9.18
C ALA A 8 13.91 18.11 8.70
N GLU A 9 13.83 18.56 7.43
CA GLU A 9 12.57 19.02 6.82
C GLU A 9 11.52 17.91 6.79
N TYR A 10 11.92 16.67 6.44
CA TYR A 10 10.97 15.57 6.40
C TYR A 10 10.49 15.13 7.80
N VAL A 11 11.32 15.21 8.85
CA VAL A 11 10.94 14.93 10.24
C VAL A 11 9.88 15.94 10.70
N SER A 12 10.12 17.25 10.54
CA SER A 12 9.10 18.27 10.85
C SER A 12 7.79 18.00 10.10
N ARG A 13 7.88 17.72 8.80
CA ARG A 13 6.73 17.41 7.97
C ARG A 13 6.01 16.12 8.39
N TYR A 14 6.76 15.12 8.85
CA TYR A 14 6.21 13.86 9.34
C TYR A 14 5.34 14.07 10.58
N ASP A 15 5.85 14.80 11.56
CA ASP A 15 5.16 15.00 12.84
C ASP A 15 3.99 15.98 12.69
N GLU A 16 4.18 17.08 11.99
CA GLU A 16 3.21 18.18 11.91
C GLU A 16 2.08 17.89 10.89
N ILE A 17 2.38 17.18 9.80
CA ILE A 17 1.47 17.06 8.65
C ILE A 17 1.16 15.60 8.31
N LEU A 18 2.20 14.75 8.08
CA LEU A 18 1.96 13.45 7.46
C LEU A 18 1.30 12.45 8.41
N ALA A 19 1.70 12.43 9.69
CA ALA A 19 1.09 11.53 10.67
C ALA A 19 -0.37 11.92 10.99
N PRO A 20 -0.71 13.20 11.24
CA PRO A 20 -2.11 13.64 11.35
C PRO A 20 -2.94 13.37 10.09
N LEU A 21 -2.38 13.63 8.90
CA LEU A 21 -3.05 13.35 7.63
C LEU A 21 -3.35 11.86 7.46
N ALA A 22 -2.38 10.99 7.79
CA ALA A 22 -2.56 9.55 7.72
C ALA A 22 -3.68 9.06 8.66
N SER A 23 -3.80 9.64 9.87
CA SER A 23 -4.89 9.32 10.79
C SER A 23 -6.25 9.66 10.19
N ARG A 24 -6.43 10.90 9.72
CA ARG A 24 -7.69 11.34 9.09
C ARG A 24 -8.03 10.51 7.84
N LEU A 25 -7.01 10.19 7.03
CA LEU A 25 -7.19 9.35 5.85
C LEU A 25 -7.63 7.92 6.21
N GLY A 26 -7.11 7.36 7.30
CA GLY A 26 -7.53 6.07 7.82
C GLY A 26 -9.01 6.05 8.18
N ASP A 27 -9.47 7.07 8.92
CA ASP A 27 -10.88 7.23 9.30
C ASP A 27 -11.78 7.45 8.08
N PHE A 28 -11.35 8.28 7.13
CA PHE A 28 -12.06 8.51 5.87
C PHE A 28 -12.23 7.22 5.07
N LEU A 29 -11.17 6.45 4.89
CA LEU A 29 -11.21 5.17 4.18
C LEU A 29 -12.07 4.13 4.91
N ALA A 30 -12.00 4.08 6.25
CA ALA A 30 -12.86 3.20 7.03
C ALA A 30 -14.34 3.52 6.82
N ASN A 31 -14.70 4.80 6.75
CA ASN A 31 -16.05 5.24 6.41
C ASN A 31 -16.41 4.92 4.95
N THR A 32 -15.50 5.07 4.01
CA THR A 32 -15.72 4.75 2.59
C THR A 32 -16.10 3.28 2.38
N VAL A 33 -15.40 2.36 3.06
CA VAL A 33 -15.69 0.91 2.94
C VAL A 33 -16.69 0.40 3.97
N LYS A 34 -17.27 1.27 4.78
CA LYS A 34 -18.28 0.90 5.77
C LYS A 34 -19.47 0.21 5.11
N GLY A 35 -19.89 -0.89 5.71
CA GLY A 35 -21.00 -1.71 5.20
C GLY A 35 -20.60 -2.74 4.15
N LEU A 36 -19.36 -2.74 3.66
CA LEU A 36 -18.86 -3.86 2.89
C LEU A 36 -18.63 -5.06 3.83
N PRO A 37 -19.02 -6.27 3.40
CA PRO A 37 -18.79 -7.46 4.22
C PRO A 37 -17.30 -7.79 4.28
N ARG A 38 -16.89 -8.42 5.38
CA ARG A 38 -15.57 -9.06 5.51
C ARG A 38 -14.37 -8.16 5.25
N VAL A 39 -14.49 -6.86 5.57
CA VAL A 39 -13.34 -5.98 5.73
C VAL A 39 -12.72 -6.28 7.10
N ASP A 40 -11.51 -6.84 7.11
CA ASP A 40 -10.76 -7.15 8.35
C ASP A 40 -10.29 -5.88 9.02
N ARG A 41 -9.62 -5.02 8.28
CA ARG A 41 -9.12 -3.74 8.79
C ARG A 41 -8.84 -2.73 7.68
N VAL A 42 -8.90 -1.48 8.09
CA VAL A 42 -8.36 -0.34 7.35
C VAL A 42 -7.24 0.28 8.17
N ALA A 43 -6.13 0.59 7.55
CA ALA A 43 -5.00 1.25 8.21
C ALA A 43 -4.36 2.25 7.25
N ALA A 44 -3.93 3.38 7.79
CA ALA A 44 -3.10 4.33 7.06
C ALA A 44 -1.91 4.75 7.92
N ARG A 45 -0.79 5.06 7.27
CA ARG A 45 0.42 5.50 7.95
C ARG A 45 1.24 6.44 7.10
N ALA A 46 1.91 7.38 7.73
CA ALA A 46 2.99 8.13 7.12
C ALA A 46 4.24 7.23 6.97
N LYS A 47 5.00 7.44 5.91
CA LYS A 47 6.29 6.78 5.70
C LYS A 47 7.31 7.34 6.70
N SER A 48 7.91 6.46 7.52
CA SER A 48 8.90 6.90 8.51
C SER A 48 10.08 7.64 7.88
N PRO A 49 10.70 8.59 8.59
CA PRO A 49 11.84 9.36 8.08
C PRO A 49 12.97 8.50 7.53
N ASP A 50 13.31 7.40 8.20
CA ASP A 50 14.38 6.51 7.74
C ASP A 50 14.01 5.79 6.42
N ARG A 51 12.76 5.35 6.27
CA ARG A 51 12.27 4.74 5.01
C ARG A 51 12.16 5.77 3.89
N PHE A 52 11.80 7.00 4.20
CA PHE A 52 11.81 8.09 3.22
C PHE A 52 13.22 8.38 2.74
N MET A 53 14.18 8.55 3.66
CA MET A 53 15.59 8.81 3.31
C MET A 53 16.21 7.66 2.51
N ALA A 54 15.92 6.40 2.89
CA ALA A 54 16.36 5.24 2.12
C ALA A 54 15.82 5.26 0.68
N LYS A 55 14.57 5.70 0.48
CA LYS A 55 13.98 5.83 -0.85
C LYS A 55 14.55 7.03 -1.61
N ALA A 56 14.74 8.17 -0.94
CA ALA A 56 15.30 9.39 -1.54
C ALA A 56 16.73 9.21 -2.06
N ARG A 57 17.51 8.33 -1.39
CA ARG A 57 18.89 8.00 -1.76
C ARG A 57 19.02 6.96 -2.88
N LYS A 58 17.89 6.42 -3.39
CA LYS A 58 17.97 5.44 -4.48
C LYS A 58 18.61 6.05 -5.71
N GLU A 59 19.52 5.29 -6.31
CA GLU A 59 20.20 5.61 -7.55
C GLU A 59 19.80 4.62 -8.64
N ILE A 60 19.81 5.11 -9.88
CA ILE A 60 19.70 4.33 -11.10
C ILE A 60 20.91 4.74 -11.95
N ASP A 61 21.75 3.81 -12.30
CA ASP A 61 22.98 4.04 -13.10
C ASP A 61 23.89 5.14 -12.49
N GLY A 62 24.01 5.15 -11.16
CA GLY A 62 24.84 6.11 -10.43
C GLY A 62 24.23 7.52 -10.28
N VAL A 63 22.99 7.73 -10.73
CA VAL A 63 22.29 9.02 -10.63
C VAL A 63 21.11 8.89 -9.64
N ARG A 64 20.93 9.87 -8.78
CA ARG A 64 19.78 9.90 -7.86
C ARG A 64 18.47 9.85 -8.65
N LYS A 65 17.64 8.85 -8.34
CA LYS A 65 16.30 8.70 -8.93
C LYS A 65 15.40 9.90 -8.66
N TYR A 66 15.53 10.53 -7.51
CA TYR A 66 14.71 11.66 -7.07
C TYR A 66 15.56 12.92 -6.87
N THR A 67 15.38 13.89 -7.74
CA THR A 67 16.04 15.19 -7.64
C THR A 67 15.34 16.14 -6.65
N ARG A 68 14.03 15.94 -6.45
CA ARG A 68 13.18 16.65 -5.49
C ARG A 68 12.34 15.64 -4.68
N PRO A 69 12.95 14.91 -3.72
CA PRO A 69 12.29 13.79 -3.03
C PRO A 69 10.96 14.16 -2.35
N LEU A 70 10.87 15.34 -1.73
CA LEU A 70 9.65 15.81 -1.03
C LEU A 70 8.43 15.94 -1.94
N THR A 71 8.61 16.08 -3.25
CA THR A 71 7.51 16.21 -4.21
C THR A 71 7.37 15.02 -5.14
N GLN A 72 8.45 14.29 -5.37
CA GLN A 72 8.48 13.18 -6.33
C GLN A 72 8.14 11.83 -5.70
N ILE A 73 8.36 11.66 -4.38
CA ILE A 73 7.98 10.44 -3.67
C ILE A 73 6.49 10.52 -3.33
N GLN A 74 5.67 9.76 -4.05
CA GLN A 74 4.20 9.80 -3.95
C GLN A 74 3.66 9.03 -2.74
N ASP A 75 4.37 8.00 -2.29
CA ASP A 75 3.97 7.12 -1.19
C ASP A 75 4.41 7.61 0.20
N GLN A 76 4.42 8.94 0.42
CA GLN A 76 4.72 9.53 1.73
C GLN A 76 3.64 9.21 2.75
N VAL A 77 2.40 9.06 2.30
CA VAL A 77 1.29 8.47 3.06
C VAL A 77 0.84 7.23 2.32
N GLY A 78 0.69 6.13 3.03
CA GLY A 78 0.20 4.87 2.50
C GLY A 78 -0.98 4.37 3.33
N ALA A 79 -1.96 3.79 2.66
CA ALA A 79 -3.12 3.19 3.29
C ALA A 79 -3.33 1.76 2.76
N ARG A 80 -4.05 0.96 3.53
CA ARG A 80 -4.44 -0.38 3.13
C ARG A 80 -5.86 -0.72 3.60
N VAL A 81 -6.57 -1.43 2.75
CA VAL A 81 -7.83 -2.11 3.06
C VAL A 81 -7.56 -3.60 2.95
N ILE A 82 -7.77 -4.33 4.03
CA ILE A 82 -7.58 -5.78 4.10
C ILE A 82 -8.95 -6.43 4.17
N THR A 83 -9.16 -7.40 3.29
CA THR A 83 -10.42 -8.16 3.19
C THR A 83 -10.17 -9.66 3.33
N PHE A 84 -11.23 -10.47 3.42
CA PHE A 84 -11.06 -11.91 3.57
C PHE A 84 -10.81 -12.58 2.22
N TYR A 85 -11.65 -12.34 1.21
CA TYR A 85 -11.67 -13.09 -0.04
C TYR A 85 -11.37 -12.19 -1.25
N LEU A 86 -11.09 -12.79 -2.40
CA LEU A 86 -10.81 -12.06 -3.64
C LEU A 86 -12.02 -11.25 -4.13
N ASP A 87 -13.24 -11.79 -3.98
CA ASP A 87 -14.46 -11.06 -4.31
C ASP A 87 -14.66 -9.83 -3.40
N ASP A 88 -14.24 -9.89 -2.13
CA ASP A 88 -14.25 -8.74 -1.24
C ASP A 88 -13.22 -7.68 -1.65
N VAL A 89 -12.05 -8.10 -2.17
CA VAL A 89 -11.07 -7.18 -2.79
C VAL A 89 -11.70 -6.47 -3.99
N ALA A 90 -12.44 -7.20 -4.82
CA ALA A 90 -13.13 -6.61 -5.97
C ALA A 90 -14.20 -5.60 -5.53
N ALA A 91 -15.02 -5.95 -4.52
CA ALA A 91 -16.04 -5.05 -3.98
C ALA A 91 -15.45 -3.79 -3.34
N ALA A 92 -14.38 -3.93 -2.54
CA ALA A 92 -13.67 -2.80 -1.94
C ALA A 92 -13.01 -1.93 -3.00
N SER A 93 -12.43 -2.53 -4.04
CA SER A 93 -11.85 -1.81 -5.19
C SER A 93 -12.90 -1.00 -5.94
N ALA A 94 -14.05 -1.58 -6.24
CA ALA A 94 -15.15 -0.89 -6.91
C ALA A 94 -15.62 0.32 -6.06
N ARG A 95 -15.77 0.14 -4.74
CA ARG A 95 -16.14 1.23 -3.83
C ARG A 95 -15.09 2.35 -3.81
N VAL A 96 -13.80 2.01 -3.82
CA VAL A 96 -12.70 3.00 -3.91
C VAL A 96 -12.78 3.76 -5.25
N GLU A 97 -13.01 3.07 -6.36
CA GLU A 97 -13.10 3.67 -7.70
C GLU A 97 -14.35 4.56 -7.88
N GLU A 98 -15.39 4.36 -7.08
CA GLU A 98 -16.57 5.23 -7.00
C GLU A 98 -16.26 6.60 -6.37
N TYR A 99 -15.47 6.60 -5.27
CA TYR A 99 -15.14 7.81 -4.51
C TYR A 99 -13.89 8.52 -5.03
N PHE A 100 -12.94 7.77 -5.58
CA PHE A 100 -11.67 8.31 -6.04
C PHE A 100 -11.51 8.09 -7.54
N ARG A 101 -10.98 9.10 -8.24
CA ARG A 101 -10.45 8.90 -9.58
C ARG A 101 -8.98 8.47 -9.47
N PRO A 102 -8.63 7.21 -9.75
CA PRO A 102 -7.25 6.76 -9.68
C PRO A 102 -6.42 7.50 -10.73
N ILE A 103 -5.27 8.05 -10.31
CA ILE A 103 -4.27 8.58 -11.23
C ILE A 103 -3.51 7.39 -11.83
N GLU A 104 -3.30 6.37 -11.01
CA GLU A 104 -2.67 5.13 -11.41
C GLU A 104 -3.32 3.98 -10.63
N ALA A 105 -3.72 2.92 -11.34
CA ALA A 105 -4.18 1.67 -10.77
C ALA A 105 -3.35 0.54 -11.36
N ARG A 106 -2.72 -0.25 -10.51
CA ARG A 106 -1.91 -1.40 -10.92
C ARG A 106 -2.38 -2.64 -10.17
N ALA A 107 -2.79 -3.67 -10.93
CA ALA A 107 -2.68 -5.03 -10.42
C ALA A 107 -1.19 -5.39 -10.51
N VAL A 108 -0.55 -5.66 -9.38
CA VAL A 108 0.84 -6.10 -9.40
C VAL A 108 0.84 -7.57 -9.81
N ILE A 109 0.94 -7.80 -11.12
CA ILE A 109 1.09 -9.11 -11.73
C ILE A 109 2.60 -9.31 -11.96
N PRO A 110 3.17 -10.49 -11.67
CA PRO A 110 4.55 -10.79 -12.01
C PRO A 110 4.81 -10.60 -13.52
N ASP A 111 6.00 -10.14 -13.87
CA ASP A 111 6.40 -9.89 -15.26
C ASP A 111 6.50 -11.19 -16.12
N SER A 112 6.44 -12.34 -15.45
CA SER A 112 6.52 -13.67 -16.09
C SER A 112 5.52 -14.63 -15.47
N GLU A 113 4.88 -15.47 -16.29
CA GLU A 113 3.97 -16.55 -15.84
C GLU A 113 4.67 -17.58 -14.94
N SER A 114 6.01 -17.65 -14.98
CA SER A 114 6.83 -18.51 -14.13
C SER A 114 7.27 -17.84 -12.82
N GLU A 115 6.99 -16.55 -12.63
CA GLU A 115 7.31 -15.83 -11.41
C GLU A 115 6.07 -15.76 -10.51
N PHE A 116 6.23 -16.14 -9.24
CA PHE A 116 5.22 -15.94 -8.22
C PHE A 116 5.58 -14.71 -7.37
N GLY A 117 4.80 -13.64 -7.55
CA GLY A 117 4.66 -12.55 -6.59
C GLY A 117 3.18 -12.41 -6.26
N TYR A 118 2.83 -12.26 -5.00
CA TYR A 118 1.44 -12.22 -4.59
C TYR A 118 1.11 -10.91 -3.85
N VAL A 119 0.90 -9.85 -4.61
CA VAL A 119 0.71 -8.48 -4.13
C VAL A 119 -0.65 -7.97 -4.59
N GLY A 120 -1.47 -7.45 -3.68
CA GLY A 120 -2.82 -6.97 -3.99
C GLY A 120 -2.88 -5.83 -5.01
N LYS A 121 -4.03 -5.21 -5.14
CA LYS A 121 -4.26 -4.08 -6.05
C LYS A 121 -3.71 -2.79 -5.43
N HIS A 122 -2.91 -2.05 -6.18
CA HIS A 122 -2.29 -0.79 -5.75
C HIS A 122 -2.87 0.37 -6.55
N TYR A 123 -3.12 1.46 -5.85
CA TYR A 123 -3.61 2.72 -6.41
C TYR A 123 -2.72 3.88 -5.97
N ILE A 124 -2.51 4.84 -6.87
CA ILE A 124 -2.10 6.19 -6.52
C ILE A 124 -3.31 7.08 -6.66
N LEU A 125 -3.75 7.65 -5.56
CA LEU A 125 -4.97 8.43 -5.43
C LEU A 125 -4.64 9.85 -4.99
N ALA A 126 -5.44 10.83 -5.44
CA ALA A 126 -5.38 12.17 -4.87
C ALA A 126 -5.86 12.14 -3.41
N VAL A 127 -5.21 12.89 -2.56
CA VAL A 127 -5.68 13.09 -1.18
C VAL A 127 -7.04 13.81 -1.24
N PRO A 128 -8.11 13.30 -0.61
CA PRO A 128 -9.41 13.96 -0.63
C PRO A 128 -9.40 15.24 0.22
N GLU A 129 -10.15 16.25 -0.22
CA GLU A 129 -10.23 17.54 0.47
C GLU A 129 -10.75 17.42 1.91
N ASP A 130 -11.62 16.45 2.15
CA ASP A 130 -12.21 16.15 3.48
C ASP A 130 -11.16 15.84 4.57
N VAL A 131 -9.94 15.46 4.18
CA VAL A 131 -8.85 15.14 5.13
C VAL A 131 -7.73 16.17 5.15
N TYR A 132 -7.89 17.30 4.45
CA TYR A 132 -6.88 18.34 4.42
C TYR A 132 -6.64 18.94 5.82
N PRO A 133 -5.43 19.40 6.11
CA PRO A 133 -5.17 20.28 7.25
C PRO A 133 -6.04 21.55 7.20
N GLU A 134 -6.34 22.12 8.35
CA GLU A 134 -7.15 23.34 8.44
C GLU A 134 -6.36 24.59 7.99
N ASP A 135 -5.05 24.57 8.17
CA ASP A 135 -4.20 25.71 7.86
C ASP A 135 -3.59 25.61 6.45
N GLU A 136 -3.55 26.74 5.74
CA GLU A 136 -3.07 26.81 4.36
C GLU A 136 -1.59 26.45 4.20
N GLU A 137 -0.76 26.66 5.22
CA GLU A 137 0.66 26.33 5.14
C GLU A 137 0.86 24.83 5.10
N SER A 138 0.19 24.09 5.98
CA SER A 138 0.19 22.63 5.98
C SER A 138 -0.38 22.04 4.69
N VAL A 139 -1.44 22.67 4.13
CA VAL A 139 -2.00 22.26 2.82
C VAL A 139 -0.97 22.42 1.71
N ARG A 140 -0.17 23.50 1.70
CA ARG A 140 0.89 23.70 0.72
C ARG A 140 2.03 22.68 0.84
N ARG A 141 2.29 22.21 2.06
CA ARG A 141 3.38 21.27 2.40
C ARG A 141 2.95 19.79 2.34
N MET A 142 1.65 19.47 2.35
CA MET A 142 1.18 18.08 2.32
C MET A 142 1.43 17.41 0.96
N PRO A 143 1.51 16.06 0.89
CA PRO A 143 1.57 15.35 -0.37
C PRO A 143 0.22 15.46 -1.10
N LYS A 144 0.27 15.60 -2.42
CA LYS A 144 -0.95 15.63 -3.27
C LYS A 144 -1.57 14.25 -3.45
N PHE A 145 -0.79 13.20 -3.24
CA PHE A 145 -1.17 11.81 -3.50
C PHE A 145 -0.83 10.92 -2.33
N PHE A 146 -1.55 9.80 -2.24
CA PHE A 146 -1.24 8.70 -1.34
C PHE A 146 -1.33 7.37 -2.08
N GLU A 147 -0.63 6.35 -1.57
CA GLU A 147 -0.75 4.98 -2.06
C GLU A 147 -1.83 4.26 -1.26
N LEU A 148 -2.80 3.62 -1.95
CA LEU A 148 -3.74 2.70 -1.35
C LEU A 148 -3.49 1.29 -1.86
N GLN A 149 -3.47 0.32 -0.96
CA GLN A 149 -3.37 -1.09 -1.25
C GLN A 149 -4.66 -1.79 -0.80
N VAL A 150 -5.32 -2.51 -1.71
CA VAL A 150 -6.46 -3.37 -1.39
C VAL A 150 -6.01 -4.81 -1.54
N LYS A 151 -6.13 -5.61 -0.48
CA LYS A 151 -5.52 -6.94 -0.38
C LYS A 151 -6.41 -7.91 0.39
N THR A 152 -6.23 -9.21 0.11
CA THR A 152 -6.69 -10.25 1.02
C THR A 152 -5.78 -10.36 2.25
N LEU A 153 -6.22 -11.09 3.26
CA LEU A 153 -5.39 -11.49 4.41
C LEU A 153 -4.14 -12.25 3.99
N PHE A 154 -4.23 -13.16 3.01
CA PHE A 154 -3.09 -13.95 2.53
C PHE A 154 -2.11 -13.08 1.74
N GLN A 155 -2.60 -12.21 0.86
CA GLN A 155 -1.76 -11.22 0.18
C GLN A 155 -1.03 -10.30 1.17
N HIS A 156 -1.75 -9.87 2.21
CA HIS A 156 -1.18 -9.03 3.24
C HIS A 156 -0.08 -9.75 4.03
N ALA A 157 -0.38 -10.95 4.55
CA ALA A 157 0.57 -11.72 5.34
C ALA A 157 1.84 -12.04 4.53
N TRP A 158 1.69 -12.51 3.30
CA TRP A 158 2.82 -12.80 2.43
C TRP A 158 3.66 -11.55 2.13
N SER A 159 3.01 -10.44 1.78
CA SER A 159 3.74 -9.21 1.41
C SER A 159 4.47 -8.57 2.60
N GLU A 160 3.92 -8.61 3.82
CA GLU A 160 4.59 -8.07 5.01
C GLU A 160 5.77 -8.98 5.41
N ALA A 161 5.59 -10.31 5.47
CA ALA A 161 6.65 -11.25 5.79
C ALA A 161 7.77 -11.23 4.72
N GLY A 162 7.40 -11.27 3.45
CA GLY A 162 8.35 -11.20 2.35
C GLY A 162 9.14 -9.89 2.33
N HIS A 163 8.47 -8.77 2.62
CA HIS A 163 9.13 -7.47 2.72
C HIS A 163 10.12 -7.42 3.90
N ASP A 164 9.77 -7.98 5.05
CA ASP A 164 10.67 -7.99 6.22
C ASP A 164 11.93 -8.80 5.92
N LEU A 165 11.79 -9.97 5.32
CA LEU A 165 12.90 -10.84 4.93
C LEU A 165 13.76 -10.28 3.79
N ALA A 166 13.15 -9.60 2.82
CA ALA A 166 13.87 -9.05 1.66
C ALA A 166 14.46 -7.66 1.91
N TYR A 167 13.96 -6.91 2.90
CA TYR A 167 14.37 -5.51 3.11
C TYR A 167 15.66 -5.37 3.93
N LYS A 168 16.01 -6.36 4.76
CA LYS A 168 17.14 -6.28 5.71
C LYS A 168 18.14 -7.43 5.67
N PRO A 169 18.28 -8.21 4.60
CA PRO A 169 19.34 -9.21 4.65
C PRO A 169 20.69 -8.51 4.60
N ALA A 170 21.55 -8.84 5.55
CA ALA A 170 22.96 -8.41 5.54
C ALA A 170 23.69 -8.89 4.26
N THR A 171 23.12 -9.88 3.59
CA THR A 171 23.58 -10.44 2.31
C THR A 171 22.42 -10.63 1.36
N PRO A 172 22.62 -10.51 0.04
CA PRO A 172 21.60 -10.80 -0.96
C PRO A 172 21.04 -12.22 -0.79
N LEU A 173 19.73 -12.39 -0.98
CA LEU A 173 19.07 -13.69 -0.92
C LEU A 173 19.68 -14.66 -1.93
N SER A 174 20.00 -15.87 -1.47
CA SER A 174 20.43 -16.98 -2.32
C SER A 174 19.31 -17.42 -3.28
N SER A 175 19.67 -18.13 -4.36
CA SER A 175 18.69 -18.68 -5.30
C SER A 175 17.65 -19.59 -4.62
N LEU A 176 18.07 -20.38 -3.63
CA LEU A 176 17.17 -21.23 -2.84
C LEU A 176 16.18 -20.39 -2.02
N GLN A 177 16.64 -19.35 -1.34
CA GLN A 177 15.78 -18.47 -0.55
C GLN A 177 14.77 -17.71 -1.42
N LYS A 178 15.20 -17.22 -2.59
CA LYS A 178 14.27 -16.61 -3.58
C LYS A 178 13.19 -17.61 -4.02
N ARG A 179 13.59 -18.86 -4.29
CA ARG A 179 12.65 -19.92 -4.67
C ARG A 179 11.69 -20.29 -3.53
N GLN A 180 12.14 -20.29 -2.29
CA GLN A 180 11.29 -20.51 -1.13
C GLN A 180 10.27 -19.38 -0.97
N LEU A 181 10.65 -18.11 -1.16
CA LEU A 181 9.72 -16.98 -1.14
C LEU A 181 8.68 -17.07 -2.27
N ALA A 182 9.10 -17.44 -3.49
CA ALA A 182 8.17 -17.65 -4.60
C ALA A 182 7.19 -18.81 -4.31
N PHE A 183 7.65 -19.88 -3.67
CA PHE A 183 6.79 -21.00 -3.26
C PHE A 183 5.75 -20.58 -2.23
N THR A 184 6.12 -19.76 -1.22
CA THR A 184 5.15 -19.24 -0.25
C THR A 184 4.12 -18.30 -0.89
N ALA A 185 4.51 -17.57 -1.94
CA ALA A 185 3.56 -16.78 -2.73
C ALA A 185 2.53 -17.64 -3.44
N ALA A 186 2.97 -18.75 -4.06
CA ALA A 186 2.07 -19.72 -4.71
C ALA A 186 1.11 -20.37 -3.71
N GLN A 187 1.57 -20.69 -2.49
CA GLN A 187 0.71 -21.23 -1.44
C GLN A 187 -0.34 -20.21 -0.99
N ALA A 188 0.04 -18.96 -0.78
CA ALA A 188 -0.88 -17.88 -0.42
C ALA A 188 -1.93 -17.64 -1.53
N TRP A 189 -1.50 -17.65 -2.79
CA TRP A 189 -2.40 -17.57 -3.94
C TRP A 189 -3.37 -18.76 -3.98
N GLY A 190 -2.88 -20.00 -3.81
CA GLY A 190 -3.72 -21.19 -3.81
C GLY A 190 -4.75 -21.17 -2.69
N ALA A 191 -4.37 -20.72 -1.48
CA ALA A 191 -5.30 -20.56 -0.37
C ALA A 191 -6.40 -19.55 -0.71
N ASP A 192 -6.07 -18.38 -1.25
CA ASP A 192 -7.06 -17.38 -1.65
C ASP A 192 -8.04 -17.92 -2.70
N GLN A 193 -7.56 -18.65 -3.73
CA GLN A 193 -8.44 -19.23 -4.74
C GLN A 193 -9.45 -20.23 -4.14
N ILE A 194 -8.99 -21.07 -3.21
CA ILE A 194 -9.84 -22.08 -2.57
C ILE A 194 -10.86 -21.41 -1.64
N PHE A 195 -10.43 -20.48 -0.80
CA PHE A 195 -11.33 -19.77 0.11
C PHE A 195 -12.36 -18.91 -0.63
N ASP A 196 -11.95 -18.26 -1.72
CA ASP A 196 -12.86 -17.48 -2.54
C ASP A 196 -13.93 -18.36 -3.21
N ALA A 197 -13.55 -19.51 -3.77
CA ALA A 197 -14.49 -20.49 -4.33
C ALA A 197 -15.48 -21.01 -3.26
N LEU A 198 -14.98 -21.39 -2.09
CA LEU A 198 -15.82 -21.83 -0.97
C LEU A 198 -16.74 -20.72 -0.47
N SER A 199 -16.28 -19.49 -0.44
CA SER A 199 -17.11 -18.36 -0.01
C SER A 199 -18.30 -18.12 -0.95
N ARG A 200 -18.09 -18.26 -2.26
CA ARG A 200 -19.17 -18.16 -3.25
C ARG A 200 -20.19 -19.28 -3.10
N GLU A 201 -19.74 -20.49 -2.79
CA GLU A 201 -20.61 -21.64 -2.61
C GLU A 201 -21.40 -21.57 -1.30
N LEU A 202 -20.74 -21.24 -0.19
CA LEU A 202 -21.30 -21.36 1.16
C LEU A 202 -21.99 -20.08 1.67
N LEU A 203 -21.58 -18.90 1.16
CA LEU A 203 -22.06 -17.59 1.63
C LEU A 203 -22.97 -16.88 0.62
N ALA A 204 -23.19 -17.47 -0.56
CA ALA A 204 -24.18 -16.93 -1.49
C ALA A 204 -25.57 -16.90 -0.82
N PRO A 205 -26.39 -15.84 -1.04
CA PRO A 205 -27.77 -15.84 -0.58
C PRO A 205 -28.48 -17.07 -1.14
N GLN A 206 -28.95 -17.95 -0.24
CA GLN A 206 -29.83 -19.04 -0.68
C GLN A 206 -31.11 -18.39 -1.19
N ASN A 207 -31.33 -18.44 -2.51
CA ASN A 207 -32.62 -18.10 -3.08
C ASN A 207 -33.66 -19.09 -2.52
N GLN A 208 -34.38 -18.63 -1.49
CA GLN A 208 -35.61 -19.26 -1.02
C GLN A 208 -36.78 -18.82 -1.88
#